data_e2149f9b0ad1f067ff6f877a95655f76
#
_entry.id   e2149f9b0ad1f067ff6f877a95655f76
#
_cell.length_a   1.000
_cell.length_b   1.000
_cell.length_c   1.000
_cell.angle_alpha   90.00
_cell.angle_beta   90.00
_cell.angle_gamma   90.00
#
_symmetry.space_group_name_H-M   'P 1'
#
loop_
_entity.id
_entity.type
_entity.pdbx_description
1 polymer ?
#
loop_
_entity_poly.entity_id
_entity_poly.type
_entity_poly.pdbx_seq_one_letter_code
_entity_poly.pdbx_strand_id
1 'polypeptide(L)'
;DLNDNGFPQFSGNDCNKTYAAFRLESERFPGLTAKDGSYTKKEFTELQRMGMAYGVNVIPEIDIPAHSLAFTHYKPEIGTQEYGMDHLDLYKEETYKFVDALLDEYMCGEEPVFIGPDVHIGTDEYNKKEAEQYRYFTDRYLKYVASYGKTPRMWGGLKWLPGKTPVQAEGVTVNAWSFDWVDPEVSIKEGYKLINTCDTYLYIVPGAGYYREFLDHQWLYETWTPWKMNRNQTLPVGTPGVLGGMFAVWNDQ
;
A
#
# COMPACT_ATOMS: atom_id res chain seq x y z
N ASP A 1 -3.22 1.03 6.67
CA ASP A 1 -4.04 0.37 5.66
C ASP A 1 -5.52 0.35 6.09
N LEU A 2 -6.42 0.62 5.14
CA LEU A 2 -7.86 0.68 5.38
C LEU A 2 -8.60 -0.58 4.90
N ASN A 3 -7.95 -1.44 4.14
CA ASN A 3 -8.53 -2.71 3.69
C ASN A 3 -7.79 -3.92 4.26
N ASP A 4 -8.20 -4.38 5.44
CA ASP A 4 -7.69 -5.61 6.02
C ASP A 4 -7.89 -6.78 5.06
N ASN A 5 -6.84 -7.57 4.88
CA ASN A 5 -6.83 -8.72 4.00
C ASN A 5 -6.09 -9.89 4.66
N GLY A 6 -6.84 -10.87 5.10
CA GLY A 6 -6.24 -12.13 5.59
C GLY A 6 -5.61 -12.92 4.44
N PHE A 7 -4.68 -13.80 4.77
CA PHE A 7 -4.06 -14.67 3.76
C PHE A 7 -4.88 -15.97 3.57
N PRO A 8 -5.28 -16.30 2.32
CA PRO A 8 -6.07 -17.50 2.04
C PRO A 8 -5.44 -18.80 2.54
N GLN A 9 -4.12 -18.88 2.61
CA GLN A 9 -3.40 -20.04 3.13
C GLN A 9 -3.78 -20.41 4.57
N PHE A 10 -4.15 -19.45 5.41
CA PHE A 10 -4.61 -19.69 6.77
C PHE A 10 -6.10 -20.08 6.86
N SER A 11 -6.81 -19.98 5.74
CA SER A 11 -8.23 -20.36 5.59
C SER A 11 -8.42 -21.55 4.65
N GLY A 12 -7.43 -22.43 4.56
CA GLY A 12 -7.46 -23.61 3.68
C GLY A 12 -7.39 -23.26 2.18
N ASN A 13 -6.75 -22.16 1.83
CA ASN A 13 -6.69 -21.59 0.48
C ASN A 13 -8.05 -21.22 -0.12
N ASP A 14 -9.01 -20.89 0.72
CA ASP A 14 -10.37 -20.50 0.31
C ASP A 14 -10.58 -19.00 0.54
N CYS A 15 -10.47 -18.21 -0.50
CA CYS A 15 -10.68 -16.75 -0.45
C CYS A 15 -12.07 -16.37 0.10
N ASN A 16 -13.09 -17.21 -0.10
CA ASN A 16 -14.44 -16.91 0.42
C ASN A 16 -14.53 -17.07 1.95
N LYS A 17 -13.61 -17.83 2.55
CA LYS A 17 -13.53 -18.04 4.01
C LYS A 17 -12.47 -17.16 4.66
N THR A 18 -11.61 -16.53 3.85
CA THR A 18 -10.59 -15.64 4.34
C THR A 18 -11.23 -14.36 4.82
N TYR A 19 -10.87 -13.93 6.02
CA TYR A 19 -11.35 -12.66 6.55
C TYR A 19 -10.82 -11.48 5.70
N ALA A 20 -11.71 -10.52 5.43
CA ALA A 20 -11.33 -9.24 4.83
C ALA A 20 -12.34 -8.17 5.21
N ALA A 21 -11.87 -6.95 5.39
CA ALA A 21 -12.71 -5.85 5.87
C ALA A 21 -12.21 -4.50 5.36
N PHE A 22 -13.13 -3.60 5.02
CA PHE A 22 -12.81 -2.22 4.74
C PHE A 22 -13.15 -1.34 5.94
N ARG A 23 -12.17 -0.63 6.48
CA ARG A 23 -12.21 0.03 7.79
C ARG A 23 -12.61 1.50 7.77
N LEU A 24 -13.11 2.00 6.66
CA LEU A 24 -13.61 3.37 6.55
C LEU A 24 -15.05 3.38 6.04
N GLU A 25 -15.87 4.25 6.64
CA GLU A 25 -17.27 4.45 6.23
C GLU A 25 -17.34 4.83 4.75
N SER A 26 -18.19 4.10 4.00
CA SER A 26 -18.51 4.39 2.62
C SER A 26 -20.02 4.59 2.46
N GLU A 27 -20.40 5.74 1.96
CA GLU A 27 -21.78 6.05 1.57
C GLU A 27 -22.04 5.67 0.11
N ARG A 28 -20.99 5.72 -0.73
CA ARG A 28 -21.07 5.40 -2.14
C ARG A 28 -21.24 3.89 -2.37
N PHE A 29 -20.72 3.08 -1.44
CA PHE A 29 -20.77 1.62 -1.49
C PHE A 29 -21.42 1.05 -0.23
N PRO A 30 -22.78 1.14 -0.08
CA PRO A 30 -23.50 0.64 1.08
C PRO A 30 -23.24 -0.86 1.31
N GLY A 31 -22.72 -1.21 2.49
CA GLY A 31 -22.37 -2.59 2.84
C GLY A 31 -20.90 -2.97 2.63
N LEU A 32 -20.07 -2.09 2.07
CA LEU A 32 -18.63 -2.28 1.97
C LEU A 32 -17.94 -2.12 3.34
N THR A 33 -18.37 -1.12 4.11
CA THR A 33 -17.82 -0.82 5.44
C THR A 33 -17.96 -2.01 6.39
N ALA A 34 -16.88 -2.36 7.08
CA ALA A 34 -16.84 -3.45 8.04
C ALA A 34 -17.81 -3.20 9.23
N LYS A 35 -18.50 -4.27 9.67
CA LYS A 35 -19.49 -4.18 10.76
C LYS A 35 -18.90 -4.45 12.14
N ASP A 36 -17.73 -5.05 12.19
CA ASP A 36 -17.02 -5.45 13.42
C ASP A 36 -16.03 -4.37 13.91
N GLY A 37 -15.96 -3.25 13.20
CA GLY A 37 -15.17 -2.08 13.56
C GLY A 37 -14.71 -1.31 12.33
N SER A 38 -14.94 0.00 12.34
CA SER A 38 -14.54 0.91 11.27
C SER A 38 -14.54 2.35 11.80
N TYR A 39 -13.84 3.23 11.10
CA TYR A 39 -13.93 4.66 11.32
C TYR A 39 -15.10 5.22 10.52
N THR A 40 -15.85 6.14 11.11
CA THR A 40 -16.67 7.07 10.33
C THR A 40 -15.76 8.05 9.57
N LYS A 41 -16.25 8.64 8.50
CA LYS A 41 -15.50 9.68 7.76
C LYS A 41 -15.06 10.82 8.68
N LYS A 42 -15.96 11.22 9.60
CA LYS A 42 -15.67 12.28 10.58
C LYS A 42 -14.54 11.88 11.54
N GLU A 43 -14.61 10.69 12.15
CA GLU A 43 -13.56 10.20 13.06
C GLU A 43 -12.20 10.13 12.36
N PHE A 44 -12.16 9.64 11.12
CA PHE A 44 -10.92 9.55 10.38
C PHE A 44 -10.33 10.94 10.05
N THR A 45 -11.18 11.90 9.68
CA THR A 45 -10.76 13.30 9.47
C THR A 45 -10.25 13.93 10.77
N GLU A 46 -10.92 13.69 11.91
CA GLU A 46 -10.49 14.17 13.22
C GLU A 46 -9.15 13.55 13.65
N LEU A 47 -8.95 12.26 13.38
CA LEU A 47 -7.67 11.57 13.63
C LEU A 47 -6.52 12.21 12.84
N GLN A 48 -6.74 12.55 11.58
CA GLN A 48 -5.74 13.26 10.76
C GLN A 48 -5.45 14.66 11.33
N ARG A 49 -6.49 15.42 11.71
CA ARG A 49 -6.32 16.74 12.35
C ARG A 49 -5.53 16.64 13.65
N MET A 50 -5.83 15.64 14.47
CA MET A 50 -5.08 15.39 15.71
C MET A 50 -3.61 15.09 15.39
N GLY A 51 -3.32 14.20 14.44
CA GLY A 51 -1.97 13.92 13.99
C GLY A 51 -1.24 15.21 13.59
N MET A 52 -1.84 16.02 12.74
CA MET A 52 -1.26 17.29 12.29
C MET A 52 -0.94 18.25 13.45
N ALA A 53 -1.80 18.32 14.47
CA ALA A 53 -1.56 19.15 15.65
C ALA A 53 -0.31 18.71 16.45
N TYR A 54 0.09 17.45 16.34
CA TYR A 54 1.30 16.89 16.93
C TYR A 54 2.48 16.76 15.94
N GLY A 55 2.36 17.31 14.73
CA GLY A 55 3.40 17.21 13.70
C GLY A 55 3.49 15.80 13.08
N VAL A 56 2.42 15.02 13.14
CA VAL A 56 2.31 13.68 12.59
C VAL A 56 1.34 13.70 11.41
N ASN A 57 1.78 13.18 10.27
CA ASN A 57 0.90 12.96 9.13
C ASN A 57 0.30 11.54 9.18
N VAL A 58 -1.01 11.45 9.36
CA VAL A 58 -1.75 10.19 9.26
C VAL A 58 -2.07 9.95 7.80
N ILE A 59 -1.41 8.97 7.19
CA ILE A 59 -1.49 8.68 5.76
C ILE A 59 -2.50 7.54 5.56
N PRO A 60 -3.62 7.81 4.86
CA PRO A 60 -4.54 6.74 4.48
C PRO A 60 -3.90 5.86 3.42
N GLU A 61 -4.07 4.55 3.56
CA GLU A 61 -3.71 3.58 2.56
C GLU A 61 -4.94 2.79 2.13
N ILE A 62 -5.14 2.71 0.81
CA ILE A 62 -6.07 1.79 0.16
C ILE A 62 -5.22 0.91 -0.73
N ASP A 63 -5.01 -0.32 -0.30
CA ASP A 63 -4.12 -1.24 -0.98
C ASP A 63 -4.80 -1.92 -2.16
N ILE A 64 -4.30 -1.65 -3.34
CA ILE A 64 -4.76 -2.11 -4.65
C ILE A 64 -3.55 -2.27 -5.60
N PRO A 65 -3.54 -3.20 -6.56
CA PRO A 65 -4.62 -4.11 -6.97
C PRO A 65 -4.57 -5.51 -6.34
N ALA A 66 -3.53 -5.85 -5.58
CA ALA A 66 -3.52 -7.02 -4.70
C ALA A 66 -4.14 -6.67 -3.35
N HIS A 67 -4.14 -7.59 -2.39
CA HIS A 67 -4.72 -7.41 -1.05
C HIS A 67 -6.13 -6.81 -1.04
N SER A 68 -6.88 -7.03 -2.13
CA SER A 68 -8.16 -6.40 -2.41
C SER A 68 -9.38 -7.26 -2.05
N LEU A 69 -9.21 -8.25 -1.17
CA LEU A 69 -10.27 -9.22 -0.85
C LEU A 69 -11.52 -8.57 -0.26
N ALA A 70 -11.36 -7.50 0.53
CA ALA A 70 -12.49 -6.72 1.03
C ALA A 70 -13.37 -6.16 -0.10
N PHE A 71 -12.75 -5.71 -1.18
CA PHE A 71 -13.45 -5.18 -2.35
C PHE A 71 -14.06 -6.27 -3.21
N THR A 72 -13.37 -7.39 -3.37
CA THR A 72 -13.89 -8.51 -4.18
C THR A 72 -14.94 -9.34 -3.44
N HIS A 73 -14.97 -9.36 -2.11
CA HIS A 73 -16.10 -9.88 -1.35
C HIS A 73 -17.36 -9.03 -1.55
N TYR A 74 -17.20 -7.70 -1.61
CA TYR A 74 -18.29 -6.78 -1.86
C TYR A 74 -18.77 -6.85 -3.32
N LYS A 75 -17.84 -6.93 -4.27
CA LYS A 75 -18.10 -6.91 -5.72
C LYS A 75 -17.26 -8.00 -6.43
N PRO A 76 -17.70 -9.28 -6.39
CA PRO A 76 -16.90 -10.41 -6.89
C PRO A 76 -16.49 -10.30 -8.36
N GLU A 77 -17.28 -9.58 -9.17
CA GLU A 77 -17.01 -9.42 -10.59
C GLU A 77 -15.74 -8.61 -10.91
N ILE A 78 -15.20 -7.83 -9.98
CA ILE A 78 -13.93 -7.09 -10.19
C ILE A 78 -12.69 -7.90 -9.80
N GLY A 79 -12.86 -9.06 -9.17
CA GLY A 79 -11.78 -9.97 -8.82
C GLY A 79 -11.34 -10.86 -9.98
N THR A 80 -10.07 -11.27 -9.97
CA THR A 80 -9.59 -12.26 -10.93
C THR A 80 -9.78 -13.69 -10.43
N GLN A 81 -10.15 -14.60 -11.33
CA GLN A 81 -10.25 -16.02 -11.03
C GLN A 81 -8.95 -16.78 -11.36
N GLU A 82 -8.04 -16.15 -12.07
CA GLU A 82 -6.86 -16.85 -12.60
C GLU A 82 -5.80 -17.07 -11.52
N TYR A 83 -5.60 -16.12 -10.59
CA TYR A 83 -4.55 -16.20 -9.58
C TYR A 83 -4.98 -15.77 -8.17
N GLY A 84 -6.27 -15.68 -7.95
CA GLY A 84 -6.85 -15.43 -6.63
C GLY A 84 -7.75 -14.20 -6.58
N MET A 85 -8.87 -14.33 -5.88
CA MET A 85 -9.86 -13.27 -5.74
C MET A 85 -9.41 -12.10 -4.85
N ASP A 86 -8.30 -12.23 -4.19
CA ASP A 86 -7.61 -11.14 -3.47
C ASP A 86 -6.90 -10.14 -4.39
N HIS A 87 -6.95 -10.41 -5.72
CA HIS A 87 -6.41 -9.54 -6.75
C HIS A 87 -7.53 -8.98 -7.62
N LEU A 88 -7.47 -7.69 -7.93
CA LEU A 88 -8.38 -7.06 -8.89
C LEU A 88 -8.04 -7.49 -10.33
N ASP A 89 -9.07 -7.69 -11.15
CA ASP A 89 -8.92 -7.96 -12.58
C ASP A 89 -8.66 -6.66 -13.34
N LEU A 90 -7.44 -6.45 -13.79
CA LEU A 90 -6.99 -5.21 -14.42
C LEU A 90 -7.43 -5.05 -15.89
N TYR A 91 -8.13 -6.03 -16.44
CA TYR A 91 -8.69 -5.95 -17.80
C TYR A 91 -10.16 -5.53 -17.82
N LYS A 92 -10.80 -5.44 -16.64
CA LYS A 92 -12.21 -5.06 -16.53
C LYS A 92 -12.38 -3.56 -16.32
N GLU A 93 -13.21 -2.94 -17.11
CA GLU A 93 -13.57 -1.53 -16.94
C GLU A 93 -14.25 -1.26 -15.59
N GLU A 94 -15.03 -2.22 -15.10
CA GLU A 94 -15.69 -2.17 -13.79
C GLU A 94 -14.72 -2.04 -12.61
N THR A 95 -13.53 -2.62 -12.74
CA THR A 95 -12.45 -2.46 -11.75
C THR A 95 -12.04 -0.99 -11.64
N TYR A 96 -11.79 -0.36 -12.77
CA TYR A 96 -11.40 1.06 -12.80
C TYR A 96 -12.51 1.97 -12.31
N LYS A 97 -13.77 1.72 -12.72
CA LYS A 97 -14.94 2.48 -12.24
C LYS A 97 -15.11 2.38 -10.73
N PHE A 98 -14.89 1.18 -10.17
CA PHE A 98 -14.97 0.95 -8.73
C PHE A 98 -13.86 1.71 -8.00
N VAL A 99 -12.61 1.57 -8.42
CA VAL A 99 -11.46 2.20 -7.77
C VAL A 99 -11.52 3.73 -7.90
N ASP A 100 -11.86 4.26 -9.09
CA ASP A 100 -12.05 5.69 -9.30
C ASP A 100 -13.12 6.23 -8.33
N ALA A 101 -14.27 5.58 -8.25
CA ALA A 101 -15.37 6.00 -7.37
C ALA A 101 -15.02 5.88 -5.87
N LEU A 102 -14.23 4.87 -5.48
CA LEU A 102 -13.78 4.70 -4.11
C LEU A 102 -12.81 5.81 -3.68
N LEU A 103 -11.82 6.10 -4.52
CA LEU A 103 -10.85 7.17 -4.25
C LEU A 103 -11.52 8.56 -4.27
N ASP A 104 -12.42 8.80 -5.22
CA ASP A 104 -13.20 10.05 -5.29
C ASP A 104 -13.99 10.30 -4.00
N GLU A 105 -14.57 9.27 -3.42
CA GLU A 105 -15.39 9.40 -2.21
C GLU A 105 -14.64 10.08 -1.06
N TYR A 106 -13.31 9.88 -1.01
CA TYR A 106 -12.49 10.38 0.10
C TYR A 106 -11.61 11.57 -0.28
N MET A 107 -11.33 11.79 -1.56
CA MET A 107 -10.43 12.85 -2.01
C MET A 107 -11.15 14.04 -2.66
N CYS A 108 -12.39 13.86 -3.14
CA CYS A 108 -13.13 14.87 -3.88
C CYS A 108 -13.89 15.82 -2.96
N GLY A 109 -14.15 17.04 -3.44
CA GLY A 109 -14.99 18.04 -2.78
C GLY A 109 -14.21 19.11 -2.02
N GLU A 110 -14.95 20.09 -1.47
CA GLU A 110 -14.37 21.21 -0.71
C GLU A 110 -13.86 20.76 0.67
N GLU A 111 -14.48 19.73 1.25
CA GLU A 111 -14.09 19.11 2.52
C GLU A 111 -13.82 17.62 2.33
N PRO A 112 -12.67 17.23 1.72
CA PRO A 112 -12.35 15.84 1.53
C PRO A 112 -12.08 15.13 2.86
N VAL A 113 -12.33 13.81 2.90
CA VAL A 113 -12.04 12.99 4.08
C VAL A 113 -10.53 12.83 4.29
N PHE A 114 -9.79 12.63 3.22
CA PHE A 114 -8.32 12.59 3.25
C PHE A 114 -7.77 14.01 3.19
N ILE A 115 -7.59 14.62 4.36
CA ILE A 115 -7.13 16.02 4.47
C ILE A 115 -5.61 16.16 4.41
N GLY A 116 -4.87 15.09 4.71
CA GLY A 116 -3.40 15.07 4.66
C GLY A 116 -2.83 15.21 3.25
N PRO A 117 -1.54 15.54 3.13
CA PRO A 117 -0.90 15.73 1.84
C PRO A 117 -0.61 14.43 1.08
N ASP A 118 -0.60 13.29 1.75
CA ASP A 118 -0.19 12.01 1.19
C ASP A 118 -1.35 11.01 1.15
N VAL A 119 -1.38 10.18 0.11
CA VAL A 119 -2.27 9.02 0.00
C VAL A 119 -1.47 7.83 -0.53
N HIS A 120 -1.57 6.68 0.14
CA HIS A 120 -0.91 5.43 -0.24
C HIS A 120 -1.90 4.53 -0.98
N ILE A 121 -1.46 3.98 -2.10
CA ILE A 121 -2.30 3.13 -2.96
C ILE A 121 -1.89 1.65 -2.95
N GLY A 122 -1.03 1.25 -2.00
CA GLY A 122 -0.50 -0.12 -1.93
C GLY A 122 0.41 -0.46 -3.09
N THR A 123 -0.02 -1.33 -3.97
CA THR A 123 0.63 -1.80 -5.21
C THR A 123 1.67 -2.91 -5.06
N ASP A 124 1.74 -3.54 -3.92
CA ASP A 124 2.59 -4.73 -3.72
C ASP A 124 1.94 -6.02 -4.22
N GLU A 125 2.75 -7.03 -4.31
CA GLU A 125 2.43 -8.45 -4.49
C GLU A 125 1.48 -8.84 -5.63
N TYR A 126 1.43 -8.07 -6.72
CA TYR A 126 0.64 -8.46 -7.89
C TYR A 126 1.30 -9.56 -8.73
N ASN A 127 0.52 -10.21 -9.59
CA ASN A 127 0.99 -11.34 -10.39
C ASN A 127 1.98 -10.93 -11.49
N LYS A 128 3.13 -11.57 -11.53
CA LYS A 128 4.23 -11.25 -12.47
C LYS A 128 3.87 -11.42 -13.95
N LYS A 129 2.90 -12.29 -14.26
CA LYS A 129 2.44 -12.48 -15.64
C LYS A 129 1.77 -11.23 -16.22
N GLU A 130 1.22 -10.39 -15.34
CA GLU A 130 0.45 -9.20 -15.69
C GLU A 130 1.26 -7.90 -15.55
N ALA A 131 2.60 -7.98 -15.64
CA ALA A 131 3.50 -6.87 -15.34
C ALA A 131 3.17 -5.58 -16.13
N GLU A 132 2.84 -5.67 -17.42
CA GLU A 132 2.52 -4.47 -18.23
C GLU A 132 1.18 -3.85 -17.80
N GLN A 133 0.17 -4.66 -17.52
CA GLN A 133 -1.13 -4.17 -17.08
C GLN A 133 -1.07 -3.61 -15.65
N TYR A 134 -0.29 -4.26 -14.76
CA TYR A 134 0.01 -3.73 -13.45
C TYR A 134 0.70 -2.37 -13.52
N ARG A 135 1.69 -2.20 -14.40
CA ARG A 135 2.39 -0.92 -14.57
C ARG A 135 1.47 0.17 -15.07
N TYR A 136 0.57 -0.17 -16.02
CA TYR A 136 -0.47 0.76 -16.49
C TYR A 136 -1.41 1.17 -15.35
N PHE A 137 -1.87 0.22 -14.54
CA PHE A 137 -2.73 0.46 -13.39
C PHE A 137 -2.03 1.37 -12.35
N THR A 138 -0.82 1.02 -11.98
CA THR A 138 -0.02 1.77 -11.02
C THR A 138 0.21 3.21 -11.48
N ASP A 139 0.67 3.42 -12.73
CA ASP A 139 0.87 4.75 -13.29
C ASP A 139 -0.40 5.58 -13.29
N ARG A 140 -1.53 4.97 -13.67
CA ARG A 140 -2.84 5.62 -13.67
C ARG A 140 -3.18 6.14 -12.27
N TYR A 141 -3.08 5.31 -11.23
CA TYR A 141 -3.52 5.68 -9.90
C TYR A 141 -2.53 6.58 -9.15
N LEU A 142 -1.25 6.52 -9.46
CA LEU A 142 -0.30 7.55 -9.01
C LEU A 142 -0.66 8.94 -9.56
N LYS A 143 -0.96 9.03 -10.84
CA LYS A 143 -1.43 10.26 -11.49
C LYS A 143 -2.80 10.69 -10.98
N TYR A 144 -3.67 9.74 -10.71
CA TYR A 144 -5.00 10.02 -10.17
C TYR A 144 -4.92 10.70 -8.81
N VAL A 145 -4.15 10.15 -7.88
CA VAL A 145 -3.90 10.77 -6.57
C VAL A 145 -3.23 12.14 -6.73
N ALA A 146 -2.23 12.25 -7.60
CA ALA A 146 -1.55 13.52 -7.86
C ALA A 146 -2.50 14.61 -8.42
N SER A 147 -3.53 14.23 -9.18
CA SER A 147 -4.51 15.16 -9.75
C SER A 147 -5.38 15.85 -8.68
N TYR A 148 -5.47 15.26 -7.48
CA TYR A 148 -6.09 15.87 -6.30
C TYR A 148 -5.12 16.75 -5.47
N GLY A 149 -3.92 17.03 -6.00
CA GLY A 149 -2.89 17.82 -5.30
C GLY A 149 -2.22 17.08 -4.15
N LYS A 150 -2.32 15.74 -4.12
CA LYS A 150 -1.73 14.90 -3.09
C LYS A 150 -0.45 14.23 -3.58
N THR A 151 0.42 13.89 -2.65
CA THR A 151 1.63 13.09 -2.92
C THR A 151 1.24 11.61 -2.91
N PRO A 152 1.33 10.92 -4.06
CA PRO A 152 1.07 9.49 -4.09
C PRO A 152 2.22 8.71 -3.44
N ARG A 153 1.84 7.68 -2.68
CA ARG A 153 2.77 6.70 -2.11
C ARG A 153 2.41 5.30 -2.56
N MET A 154 3.43 4.43 -2.65
CA MET A 154 3.24 3.04 -3.02
C MET A 154 4.27 2.13 -2.34
N TRP A 155 3.95 0.85 -2.20
CA TRP A 155 4.94 -0.20 -1.95
C TRP A 155 5.74 -0.47 -3.22
N GLY A 156 7.02 -0.74 -3.07
CA GLY A 156 7.87 -1.05 -4.22
C GLY A 156 7.51 -2.39 -4.85
N GLY A 157 7.27 -2.37 -6.17
CA GLY A 157 6.86 -3.57 -6.93
C GLY A 157 7.51 -3.67 -8.32
N LEU A 158 8.09 -2.59 -8.82
CA LEU A 158 8.50 -2.47 -10.23
C LEU A 158 9.71 -3.33 -10.63
N LYS A 159 10.54 -3.75 -9.69
CA LYS A 159 11.64 -4.70 -9.95
C LYS A 159 11.10 -6.11 -10.20
N TRP A 160 10.11 -6.53 -9.40
CA TRP A 160 9.46 -7.84 -9.55
C TRP A 160 8.56 -7.89 -10.77
N LEU A 161 7.94 -6.76 -11.13
CA LEU A 161 7.01 -6.57 -12.25
C LEU A 161 7.68 -5.73 -13.36
N PRO A 162 8.74 -6.26 -14.01
CA PRO A 162 9.46 -5.55 -15.06
C PRO A 162 8.62 -5.41 -16.30
N GLY A 163 8.69 -4.26 -16.96
CA GLY A 163 7.92 -3.99 -18.17
C GLY A 163 8.39 -2.74 -18.90
N LYS A 164 7.74 -2.46 -20.03
CA LYS A 164 8.04 -1.29 -20.89
C LYS A 164 7.10 -0.12 -20.62
N THR A 165 5.93 -0.39 -20.05
CA THR A 165 4.97 0.65 -19.70
C THR A 165 5.60 1.56 -18.65
N PRO A 166 5.76 2.87 -18.93
CA PRO A 166 6.36 3.79 -17.98
C PRO A 166 5.45 3.99 -16.76
N VAL A 167 6.08 4.19 -15.61
CA VAL A 167 5.38 4.53 -14.36
C VAL A 167 5.94 5.85 -13.85
N GLN A 168 5.08 6.80 -13.50
CA GLN A 168 5.48 8.11 -12.98
C GLN A 168 6.36 7.94 -11.74
N ALA A 169 7.50 8.61 -11.73
CA ALA A 169 8.41 8.65 -10.58
C ALA A 169 8.39 10.01 -9.87
N GLU A 170 8.27 11.09 -10.63
CA GLU A 170 8.28 12.44 -10.07
C GLU A 170 7.11 12.64 -9.09
N GLY A 171 7.43 13.10 -7.89
CA GLY A 171 6.46 13.34 -6.83
C GLY A 171 6.00 12.07 -6.09
N VAL A 172 6.50 10.89 -6.44
CA VAL A 172 6.10 9.61 -5.84
C VAL A 172 7.07 9.19 -4.73
N THR A 173 6.50 8.73 -3.62
CA THR A 173 7.26 8.11 -2.53
C THR A 173 7.03 6.59 -2.51
N VAL A 174 8.11 5.82 -2.49
CA VAL A 174 8.11 4.36 -2.49
C VAL A 174 8.58 3.82 -1.15
N ASN A 175 7.82 2.92 -0.57
CA ASN A 175 8.26 2.11 0.55
C ASN A 175 9.12 0.94 0.01
N ALA A 176 10.42 0.98 0.31
CA ALA A 176 11.36 -0.06 -0.07
C ALA A 176 11.32 -1.20 0.98
N TRP A 177 10.38 -2.12 0.81
CA TRP A 177 10.04 -3.15 1.79
C TRP A 177 10.77 -4.48 1.55
N SER A 178 10.81 -4.96 0.31
CA SER A 178 11.48 -6.19 -0.05
C SER A 178 12.41 -5.99 -1.24
N PHE A 179 13.58 -6.58 -1.14
CA PHE A 179 14.65 -6.42 -2.12
C PHE A 179 14.38 -7.12 -3.45
N ASP A 180 13.53 -8.12 -3.44
CA ASP A 180 13.10 -8.78 -4.66
C ASP A 180 12.09 -7.94 -5.44
N TRP A 181 11.38 -7.06 -4.74
CA TRP A 181 10.32 -6.22 -5.31
C TRP A 181 10.77 -4.83 -5.71
N VAL A 182 11.78 -4.28 -5.03
CA VAL A 182 12.30 -2.93 -5.29
C VAL A 182 13.83 -2.91 -5.34
N ASP A 183 14.39 -2.14 -6.25
CA ASP A 183 15.81 -1.80 -6.29
C ASP A 183 15.97 -0.33 -5.88
N PRO A 184 16.51 -0.05 -4.69
CA PRO A 184 16.65 1.31 -4.20
C PRO A 184 17.52 2.23 -5.08
N GLU A 185 18.61 1.72 -5.65
CA GLU A 185 19.48 2.52 -6.51
C GLU A 185 18.81 2.89 -7.82
N VAL A 186 18.12 1.90 -8.43
CA VAL A 186 17.35 2.13 -9.66
C VAL A 186 16.22 3.12 -9.38
N SER A 187 15.46 2.90 -8.31
CA SER A 187 14.33 3.78 -7.96
C SER A 187 14.75 5.23 -7.75
N ILE A 188 15.88 5.47 -7.06
CA ILE A 188 16.42 6.85 -6.89
C ILE A 188 16.84 7.45 -8.23
N LYS A 189 17.50 6.67 -9.09
CA LYS A 189 17.90 7.14 -10.43
C LYS A 189 16.70 7.49 -11.32
N GLU A 190 15.61 6.78 -11.16
CA GLU A 190 14.34 7.05 -11.85
C GLU A 190 13.58 8.26 -11.28
N GLY A 191 13.97 8.76 -10.09
CA GLY A 191 13.41 9.96 -9.49
C GLY A 191 12.43 9.74 -8.35
N TYR A 192 12.23 8.49 -7.92
CA TYR A 192 11.42 8.17 -6.73
C TYR A 192 12.10 8.65 -5.46
N LYS A 193 11.28 9.02 -4.47
CA LYS A 193 11.71 9.15 -3.08
C LYS A 193 11.47 7.83 -2.36
N LEU A 194 12.37 7.48 -1.42
CA LEU A 194 12.31 6.20 -0.72
C LEU A 194 12.12 6.37 0.78
N ILE A 195 11.31 5.49 1.34
CA ILE A 195 11.26 5.19 2.77
C ILE A 195 11.75 3.75 2.92
N ASN A 196 12.81 3.54 3.70
CA ASN A 196 13.30 2.20 3.99
C ASN A 196 12.33 1.48 4.94
N THR A 197 11.70 0.43 4.44
CA THR A 197 10.74 -0.40 5.19
C THR A 197 11.17 -1.87 5.11
N CYS A 198 12.48 -2.12 5.00
CA CYS A 198 13.04 -3.46 4.74
C CYS A 198 12.47 -4.52 5.69
N ASP A 199 11.79 -5.50 5.14
CA ASP A 199 11.12 -6.61 5.82
C ASP A 199 12.04 -7.36 6.79
N THR A 200 13.29 -7.56 6.38
CA THR A 200 14.30 -8.26 7.19
C THR A 200 14.57 -7.60 8.54
N TYR A 201 14.42 -6.28 8.64
CA TYR A 201 14.79 -5.50 9.82
C TYR A 201 13.61 -4.81 10.52
N LEU A 202 12.60 -4.41 9.74
CA LEU A 202 11.60 -3.45 10.18
C LEU A 202 10.17 -4.02 10.21
N TYR A 203 10.00 -5.32 9.89
CA TYR A 203 8.70 -5.98 9.99
C TYR A 203 8.53 -6.68 11.33
N ILE A 204 7.33 -6.54 11.87
CA ILE A 204 6.81 -7.27 13.04
C ILE A 204 5.57 -8.02 12.57
N VAL A 205 5.64 -9.35 12.51
CA VAL A 205 4.52 -10.20 12.06
C VAL A 205 4.35 -11.37 13.03
N PRO A 206 3.68 -11.14 14.17
CA PRO A 206 3.55 -12.16 15.21
C PRO A 206 2.83 -13.41 14.70
N GLY A 207 3.37 -14.58 15.03
CA GLY A 207 2.78 -15.87 14.68
C GLY A 207 3.00 -16.34 13.23
N ALA A 208 3.47 -15.50 12.31
CA ALA A 208 3.65 -15.85 10.90
C ALA A 208 4.78 -16.87 10.67
N GLY A 209 5.82 -16.88 11.53
CA GLY A 209 6.93 -17.85 11.46
C GLY A 209 8.00 -17.55 10.37
N TYR A 210 7.71 -16.71 9.40
CA TYR A 210 8.64 -16.32 8.33
C TYR A 210 9.19 -14.89 8.50
N TYR A 211 8.56 -14.06 9.32
CA TYR A 211 9.06 -12.76 9.76
C TYR A 211 9.34 -12.74 11.26
N ARG A 212 9.85 -11.62 11.74
CA ARG A 212 10.15 -11.42 13.17
C ARG A 212 8.87 -11.12 13.94
N GLU A 213 8.82 -11.55 15.19
CA GLU A 213 7.75 -11.21 16.13
C GLU A 213 8.05 -9.90 16.90
N PHE A 214 9.28 -9.43 16.85
CA PHE A 214 9.74 -8.21 17.50
C PHE A 214 10.92 -7.58 16.75
N LEU A 215 11.13 -6.30 16.94
CA LEU A 215 12.31 -5.60 16.44
C LEU A 215 13.49 -5.80 17.37
N ASP A 216 14.68 -6.02 16.81
CA ASP A 216 15.94 -5.95 17.54
C ASP A 216 16.30 -4.47 17.76
N HIS A 217 15.72 -3.88 18.82
CA HIS A 217 15.84 -2.45 19.11
C HIS A 217 17.29 -2.03 19.42
N GLN A 218 18.10 -2.92 20.03
CA GLN A 218 19.49 -2.61 20.30
C GLN A 218 20.29 -2.53 19.00
N TRP A 219 20.16 -3.53 18.14
CA TRP A 219 20.83 -3.52 16.84
C TRP A 219 20.36 -2.36 15.95
N LEU A 220 19.07 -2.05 15.95
CA LEU A 220 18.52 -0.90 15.22
C LEU A 220 19.14 0.41 15.71
N TYR A 221 19.24 0.61 17.01
CA TYR A 221 19.82 1.82 17.59
C TYR A 221 21.32 1.94 17.30
N GLU A 222 22.08 0.85 17.44
CA GLU A 222 23.54 0.87 17.31
C GLU A 222 24.04 0.81 15.87
N THR A 223 23.27 0.20 14.95
CA THR A 223 23.82 -0.23 13.66
C THR A 223 22.97 0.21 12.47
N TRP A 224 21.64 0.26 12.61
CA TRP A 224 20.78 0.54 11.49
C TRP A 224 20.71 2.04 11.16
N THR A 225 20.58 2.33 9.87
CA THR A 225 20.31 3.68 9.36
C THR A 225 19.34 3.58 8.19
N PRO A 226 18.62 4.67 7.84
CA PRO A 226 17.73 4.66 6.68
C PRO A 226 18.39 4.29 5.36
N TRP A 227 19.71 4.43 5.25
CA TRP A 227 20.47 4.07 4.06
C TRP A 227 20.88 2.59 4.01
N LYS A 228 20.75 1.84 5.11
CA LYS A 228 20.99 0.40 5.17
C LYS A 228 19.75 -0.34 4.65
N MET A 229 19.69 -0.50 3.33
CA MET A 229 18.51 -1.02 2.63
C MET A 229 18.24 -2.50 2.90
N ASN A 230 19.31 -3.32 2.96
CA ASN A 230 19.24 -4.74 3.37
C ASN A 230 20.61 -5.23 3.85
N ARG A 231 20.75 -6.56 4.00
CA ARG A 231 22.00 -7.19 4.48
C ARG A 231 23.21 -6.89 3.60
N ASN A 232 22.99 -6.74 2.29
CA ASN A 232 24.05 -6.67 1.27
C ASN A 232 24.15 -5.29 0.61
N GLN A 233 23.19 -4.39 0.85
CA GLN A 233 23.18 -3.08 0.21
C GLN A 233 23.00 -1.96 1.23
N THR A 234 23.96 -1.05 1.22
CA THR A 234 23.92 0.19 1.96
C THR A 234 24.22 1.33 0.99
N LEU A 235 23.29 2.27 0.88
CA LEU A 235 23.50 3.50 0.12
C LEU A 235 24.43 4.44 0.91
N PRO A 236 25.17 5.34 0.25
CA PRO A 236 25.92 6.37 0.94
C PRO A 236 25.04 7.18 1.88
N VAL A 237 25.53 7.48 3.07
CA VAL A 237 24.82 8.32 4.03
C VAL A 237 24.54 9.69 3.42
N GLY A 238 23.31 10.17 3.54
CA GLY A 238 22.88 11.42 2.92
C GLY A 238 22.47 11.31 1.46
N THR A 239 22.37 10.10 0.90
CA THR A 239 21.86 9.92 -0.46
C THR A 239 20.53 10.68 -0.63
N PRO A 240 20.45 11.64 -1.58
CA PRO A 240 19.22 12.37 -1.85
C PRO A 240 18.08 11.42 -2.27
N GLY A 241 16.88 11.72 -1.80
CA GLY A 241 15.70 10.88 -2.09
C GLY A 241 15.40 9.83 -1.02
N VAL A 242 16.33 9.48 -0.13
CA VAL A 242 16.03 8.66 1.05
C VAL A 242 15.47 9.55 2.14
N LEU A 243 14.17 9.40 2.44
CA LEU A 243 13.44 10.26 3.38
C LEU A 243 13.56 9.81 4.84
N GLY A 244 13.78 8.52 5.07
CA GLY A 244 13.82 7.93 6.41
C GLY A 244 13.53 6.45 6.40
N GLY A 245 13.07 5.94 7.54
CA GLY A 245 12.65 4.55 7.72
C GLY A 245 11.26 4.44 8.32
N MET A 246 10.63 3.30 8.07
CA MET A 246 9.33 2.94 8.63
C MET A 246 9.38 1.48 9.07
N PHE A 247 8.88 1.17 10.24
CA PHE A 247 8.58 -0.22 10.60
C PHE A 247 7.12 -0.54 10.30
N ALA A 248 6.84 -1.78 10.00
CA ALA A 248 5.50 -2.27 9.72
C ALA A 248 5.09 -3.34 10.73
N VAL A 249 3.85 -3.27 11.16
CA VAL A 249 3.22 -4.29 12.02
C VAL A 249 2.10 -4.91 11.20
N TRP A 250 2.25 -6.19 10.88
CA TRP A 250 1.27 -6.95 10.13
C TRP A 250 0.65 -8.05 10.99
N ASN A 251 -0.56 -8.42 10.64
CA ASN A 251 -1.28 -9.52 11.27
C ASN A 251 -1.79 -10.47 10.19
N ASP A 252 -0.99 -11.47 9.87
CA ASP A 252 -1.26 -12.43 8.78
C ASP A 252 -2.14 -13.61 9.22
N GLN A 253 -2.48 -13.73 10.52
CA GLN A 253 -3.28 -14.83 11.09
C GLN A 253 -4.55 -14.33 11.76
#